data_7585df21bc2d5421d5e13e6aa0280e85
#
_entry.id   7585df21bc2d5421d5e13e6aa0280e85
#
_cell.length_a   1.000
_cell.length_b   1.000
_cell.length_c   1.000
_cell.angle_alpha   90.00
_cell.angle_beta   90.00
_cell.angle_gamma   90.00
#
_symmetry.space_group_name_H-M   'P 1'
#
loop_
_entity.id
_entity.type
_entity.pdbx_description
1 polymer ?
#
loop_
_entity_poly.entity_id
_entity_poly.type
_entity_poly.pdbx_seq_one_letter_code
_entity_poly.pdbx_strand_id
1 'polypeptide(L)'
;MLIHDTLPSKYTHNIQFVYNNYKNNNLNGESSLHYWIDNIKDKELLEKINIIRNAPEIIRELEKNYPGYKIITVHESDEIYFSVSPSKRQGSDIGLSDCHYDAPFKYIYQGGNVFLRAILALNENNTVYTQVEDKTSLLSTGDYNVIRYNEDYHCVHGSIPANSNRILLKIHFIAIPPDTNPIWSDFCRYINNNWTHFSREMMRDSIKPETVQGYFKQYLVLISGFTWNNINIILIIFAFLILVFWKRKSIAKWINRRNKLK
;
A
#
# COMPACT_ATOMS: atom_id res chain seq x y z
N MET A 1 -7.21 -5.27 -11.53
CA MET A 1 -6.49 -5.33 -12.83
C MET A 1 -5.04 -5.69 -12.57
N LEU A 2 -4.46 -6.62 -13.30
CA LEU A 2 -3.03 -6.95 -13.21
C LEU A 2 -2.41 -6.76 -14.60
N ILE A 3 -1.45 -5.84 -14.71
CA ILE A 3 -0.60 -5.68 -15.89
C ILE A 3 0.74 -6.34 -15.56
N HIS A 4 1.23 -7.18 -16.46
CA HIS A 4 2.55 -7.82 -16.34
C HIS A 4 3.34 -7.55 -17.60
N ASP A 5 4.59 -7.09 -17.46
CA ASP A 5 5.52 -6.85 -18.56
C ASP A 5 6.97 -6.90 -18.06
N THR A 6 7.92 -6.82 -18.99
CA THR A 6 9.37 -6.90 -18.71
C THR A 6 10.07 -5.64 -19.23
N LEU A 7 10.95 -5.06 -18.44
CA LEU A 7 11.81 -3.97 -18.90
C LEU A 7 12.83 -4.47 -19.94
N PRO A 8 13.07 -3.71 -21.01
CA PRO A 8 14.09 -4.04 -22.00
C PRO A 8 15.48 -4.25 -21.40
N SER A 9 16.29 -5.07 -22.05
CA SER A 9 17.65 -5.44 -21.60
C SER A 9 18.60 -4.26 -21.33
N LYS A 10 18.33 -3.09 -21.92
CA LYS A 10 19.09 -1.85 -21.65
C LYS A 10 19.08 -1.44 -20.17
N TYR A 11 18.09 -1.90 -19.37
CA TYR A 11 17.99 -1.63 -17.95
C TYR A 11 18.70 -2.69 -17.06
N THR A 12 19.10 -3.82 -17.61
CA THR A 12 19.68 -4.95 -16.87
C THR A 12 20.87 -4.52 -16.01
N HIS A 13 21.77 -3.69 -16.56
CA HIS A 13 22.93 -3.20 -15.81
C HIS A 13 22.51 -2.35 -14.58
N ASN A 14 21.53 -1.46 -14.75
CA ASN A 14 21.06 -0.62 -13.66
C ASN A 14 20.34 -1.44 -12.58
N ILE A 15 19.50 -2.39 -13.00
CA ILE A 15 18.81 -3.33 -12.10
C ILE A 15 19.83 -4.13 -11.29
N GLN A 16 20.83 -4.70 -11.94
CA GLN A 16 21.90 -5.46 -11.28
C GLN A 16 22.74 -4.60 -10.33
N PHE A 17 23.01 -3.35 -10.69
CA PHE A 17 23.71 -2.40 -9.83
C PHE A 17 22.91 -2.15 -8.54
N VAL A 18 21.64 -1.81 -8.67
CA VAL A 18 20.74 -1.58 -7.51
C VAL A 18 20.64 -2.85 -6.65
N TYR A 19 20.41 -4.00 -7.27
CA TYR A 19 20.40 -5.30 -6.56
C TYR A 19 21.69 -5.54 -5.76
N ASN A 20 22.86 -5.33 -6.38
CA ASN A 20 24.17 -5.57 -5.72
C ASN A 20 24.38 -4.69 -4.49
N ASN A 21 23.84 -3.48 -4.48
CA ASN A 21 23.89 -2.59 -3.32
C ASN A 21 23.07 -3.09 -2.14
N TYR A 22 22.01 -3.87 -2.42
CA TYR A 22 21.03 -4.27 -1.41
C TYR A 22 21.03 -5.76 -1.07
N LYS A 23 21.64 -6.63 -1.90
CA LYS A 23 21.55 -8.10 -1.75
C LYS A 23 22.05 -8.63 -0.40
N ASN A 24 22.99 -7.92 0.23
CA ASN A 24 23.58 -8.31 1.51
C ASN A 24 22.89 -7.67 2.73
N ASN A 25 21.81 -6.88 2.51
CA ASN A 25 21.10 -6.28 3.62
C ASN A 25 20.40 -7.36 4.44
N ASN A 26 20.62 -7.28 5.75
CA ASN A 26 20.00 -8.20 6.69
C ASN A 26 18.68 -7.59 7.18
N LEU A 27 17.65 -8.41 7.20
CA LEU A 27 16.34 -8.04 7.76
C LEU A 27 16.35 -7.97 9.30
N ASN A 28 17.47 -8.37 9.96
CA ASN A 28 17.62 -8.33 11.43
C ASN A 28 16.43 -8.96 12.19
N GLY A 29 15.84 -10.00 11.60
CA GLY A 29 14.67 -10.68 12.14
C GLY A 29 13.32 -10.00 11.85
N GLU A 30 13.30 -8.93 11.06
CA GLU A 30 12.07 -8.34 10.53
C GLU A 30 11.57 -9.14 9.31
N SER A 31 10.27 -9.12 9.10
CA SER A 31 9.64 -9.81 7.96
C SER A 31 9.74 -8.99 6.67
N SER A 32 9.85 -7.67 6.79
CA SER A 32 10.02 -6.76 5.66
C SER A 32 10.73 -5.47 6.07
N LEU A 33 11.41 -4.84 5.11
CA LEU A 33 12.01 -3.52 5.25
C LEU A 33 11.63 -2.64 4.06
N HIS A 34 11.50 -1.35 4.32
CA HIS A 34 11.15 -0.33 3.34
C HIS A 34 12.21 0.77 3.36
N TYR A 35 12.84 1.02 2.22
CA TYR A 35 13.81 2.10 2.04
C TYR A 35 13.23 3.11 1.05
N TRP A 36 12.85 4.28 1.57
CA TRP A 36 12.38 5.38 0.75
C TRP A 36 13.51 5.90 -0.15
N ILE A 37 13.25 6.03 -1.43
CA ILE A 37 14.26 6.43 -2.40
C ILE A 37 14.77 7.85 -2.10
N ASP A 38 13.91 8.73 -1.62
CA ASP A 38 14.29 10.11 -1.26
C ASP A 38 15.27 10.20 -0.09
N ASN A 39 15.42 9.12 0.70
CA ASN A 39 16.39 9.03 1.79
C ASN A 39 17.75 8.52 1.34
N ILE A 40 17.91 8.09 0.08
CA ILE A 40 19.17 7.56 -0.46
C ILE A 40 20.14 8.73 -0.70
N LYS A 41 21.28 8.70 -0.01
CA LYS A 41 22.34 9.73 -0.10
C LYS A 41 23.37 9.42 -1.17
N ASP A 42 23.54 8.15 -1.53
CA ASP A 42 24.44 7.72 -2.58
C ASP A 42 23.90 8.18 -3.95
N LYS A 43 24.64 9.09 -4.56
CA LYS A 43 24.24 9.73 -5.83
C LYS A 43 24.26 8.76 -7.00
N GLU A 44 25.23 7.85 -7.05
CA GLU A 44 25.34 6.87 -8.14
C GLU A 44 24.17 5.88 -8.06
N LEU A 45 23.90 5.36 -6.86
CA LEU A 45 22.75 4.48 -6.63
C LEU A 45 21.43 5.15 -6.99
N LEU A 46 21.25 6.41 -6.56
CA LEU A 46 20.05 7.20 -6.89
C LEU A 46 19.91 7.44 -8.40
N GLU A 47 21.03 7.69 -9.11
CA GLU A 47 21.02 7.83 -10.56
C GLU A 47 20.53 6.54 -11.25
N LYS A 48 21.05 5.38 -10.85
CA LYS A 48 20.63 4.09 -11.42
C LYS A 48 19.16 3.77 -11.14
N ILE A 49 18.71 4.07 -9.92
CA ILE A 49 17.28 3.94 -9.58
C ILE A 49 16.42 4.90 -10.44
N ASN A 50 16.88 6.15 -10.63
CA ASN A 50 16.16 7.13 -11.45
C ASN A 50 16.03 6.71 -12.92
N ILE A 51 17.06 6.07 -13.47
CA ILE A 51 16.98 5.52 -14.83
C ILE A 51 15.89 4.45 -14.93
N ILE A 52 15.77 3.59 -13.92
CA ILE A 52 14.77 2.52 -13.91
C ILE A 52 13.35 3.09 -13.68
N ARG A 53 13.17 3.90 -12.62
CA ARG A 53 11.83 4.38 -12.24
C ARG A 53 11.21 5.37 -13.24
N ASN A 54 12.03 5.98 -14.07
CA ASN A 54 11.60 6.85 -15.17
C ASN A 54 11.57 6.11 -16.53
N ALA A 55 11.58 4.79 -16.54
CA ALA A 55 11.51 4.01 -17.76
C ALA A 55 10.25 4.36 -18.57
N PRO A 56 10.36 4.91 -19.78
CA PRO A 56 9.20 5.30 -20.59
C PRO A 56 8.36 4.08 -21.01
N GLU A 57 8.91 2.90 -20.95
CA GLU A 57 8.21 1.64 -21.22
C GLU A 57 7.06 1.42 -20.24
N ILE A 58 7.29 1.66 -18.94
CA ILE A 58 6.24 1.55 -17.91
C ILE A 58 5.13 2.57 -18.18
N ILE A 59 5.51 3.83 -18.47
CA ILE A 59 4.54 4.90 -18.71
C ILE A 59 3.69 4.56 -19.96
N ARG A 60 4.32 4.14 -21.05
CA ARG A 60 3.61 3.74 -22.28
C ARG A 60 2.63 2.59 -22.04
N GLU A 61 3.01 1.60 -21.23
CA GLU A 61 2.10 0.51 -20.90
C GLU A 61 0.91 1.00 -20.06
N LEU A 62 1.14 1.96 -19.15
CA LEU A 62 0.05 2.61 -18.41
C LEU A 62 -0.86 3.43 -19.33
N GLU A 63 -0.31 4.25 -20.24
CA GLU A 63 -1.09 5.05 -21.19
C GLU A 63 -1.95 4.18 -22.11
N LYS A 64 -1.45 3.01 -22.51
CA LYS A 64 -2.20 2.03 -23.29
C LYS A 64 -3.40 1.46 -22.50
N ASN A 65 -3.23 1.23 -21.22
CA ASN A 65 -4.29 0.68 -20.35
C ASN A 65 -5.25 1.77 -19.82
N TYR A 66 -4.85 3.05 -19.84
CA TYR A 66 -5.63 4.20 -19.43
C TYR A 66 -5.69 5.26 -20.56
N PRO A 67 -6.33 4.94 -21.69
CA PRO A 67 -6.38 5.84 -22.84
C PRO A 67 -7.09 7.15 -22.48
N GLY A 68 -6.45 8.29 -22.79
CA GLY A 68 -6.96 9.63 -22.49
C GLY A 68 -6.69 10.12 -21.07
N TYR A 69 -6.18 9.28 -20.18
CA TYR A 69 -5.75 9.72 -18.85
C TYR A 69 -4.36 10.35 -18.92
N LYS A 70 -4.12 11.33 -18.05
CA LYS A 70 -2.78 11.87 -17.81
C LYS A 70 -2.07 10.99 -16.78
N ILE A 71 -0.97 10.36 -17.16
CA ILE A 71 -0.14 9.58 -16.23
C ILE A 71 0.92 10.52 -15.62
N ILE A 72 1.00 10.55 -14.29
CA ILE A 72 2.03 11.26 -13.55
C ILE A 72 2.73 10.32 -12.57
N THR A 73 4.01 10.55 -12.35
CA THR A 73 4.82 9.84 -11.35
C THR A 73 4.61 10.45 -9.96
N VAL A 74 4.68 9.60 -8.92
CA VAL A 74 4.60 10.00 -7.50
C VAL A 74 5.87 9.51 -6.81
N HIS A 75 7.00 10.08 -7.21
CA HIS A 75 8.34 9.64 -6.80
C HIS A 75 8.59 9.71 -5.29
N GLU A 76 7.90 10.59 -4.59
CA GLU A 76 7.94 10.70 -3.13
C GLU A 76 7.40 9.45 -2.41
N SER A 77 6.67 8.57 -3.12
CA SER A 77 6.18 7.30 -2.60
C SER A 77 7.00 6.08 -3.03
N ASP A 78 8.04 6.28 -3.84
CA ASP A 78 8.84 5.18 -4.37
C ASP A 78 9.77 4.58 -3.29
N GLU A 79 9.93 3.26 -3.33
CA GLU A 79 10.68 2.54 -2.32
C GLU A 79 11.38 1.29 -2.86
N ILE A 80 12.52 0.95 -2.26
CA ILE A 80 13.08 -0.40 -2.32
C ILE A 80 12.46 -1.20 -1.18
N TYR A 81 11.83 -2.31 -1.53
CA TYR A 81 11.13 -3.19 -0.62
C TYR A 81 11.84 -4.53 -0.51
N PHE A 82 12.05 -4.96 0.72
CA PHE A 82 12.60 -6.28 1.05
C PHE A 82 11.59 -7.09 1.81
N SER A 83 11.52 -8.36 1.54
CA SER A 83 10.72 -9.26 2.37
C SER A 83 11.35 -10.64 2.46
N VAL A 84 11.06 -11.31 3.57
CA VAL A 84 11.23 -12.76 3.68
C VAL A 84 10.17 -13.47 2.84
N SER A 85 10.31 -14.77 2.73
CA SER A 85 9.28 -15.66 2.18
C SER A 85 7.91 -15.35 2.81
N PRO A 86 6.83 -15.26 2.04
CA PRO A 86 5.47 -15.07 2.59
C PRO A 86 5.13 -16.06 3.69
N SER A 87 5.56 -17.31 3.56
CA SER A 87 5.36 -18.38 4.56
C SER A 87 6.13 -18.18 5.88
N LYS A 88 7.09 -17.26 5.92
CA LYS A 88 7.92 -16.96 7.11
C LYS A 88 7.54 -15.65 7.80
N ARG A 89 6.54 -14.93 7.32
CA ARG A 89 6.09 -13.69 7.92
C ARG A 89 5.45 -13.94 9.28
N GLN A 90 5.68 -13.05 10.23
CA GLN A 90 5.23 -13.15 11.61
C GLN A 90 4.63 -11.83 12.10
N GLY A 91 3.85 -11.89 13.18
CA GLY A 91 3.28 -10.72 13.82
C GLY A 91 2.23 -10.02 12.95
N SER A 92 2.23 -8.70 12.92
CA SER A 92 1.30 -7.89 12.10
C SER A 92 1.51 -8.08 10.59
N ASP A 93 2.66 -8.58 10.17
CA ASP A 93 2.91 -8.92 8.77
C ASP A 93 2.15 -10.17 8.30
N ILE A 94 1.64 -11.00 9.21
CA ILE A 94 0.75 -12.12 8.86
C ILE A 94 -0.49 -11.58 8.14
N GLY A 95 -1.10 -10.51 8.65
CA GLY A 95 -2.23 -9.86 8.00
C GLY A 95 -1.90 -9.26 6.62
N LEU A 96 -0.64 -8.91 6.38
CA LEU A 96 -0.15 -8.42 5.08
C LEU A 96 0.27 -9.55 4.13
N SER A 97 0.51 -10.77 4.62
CA SER A 97 0.73 -11.95 3.79
C SER A 97 -0.57 -12.54 3.25
N ASP A 98 -1.68 -12.27 3.94
CA ASP A 98 -3.01 -12.61 3.46
C ASP A 98 -3.43 -11.65 2.33
N CYS A 99 -4.54 -11.97 1.69
CA CYS A 99 -5.09 -11.11 0.65
C CYS A 99 -5.57 -9.78 1.26
N HIS A 100 -5.16 -8.66 0.68
CA HIS A 100 -5.47 -7.33 1.20
C HIS A 100 -5.53 -6.26 0.10
N TYR A 101 -5.97 -5.07 0.49
CA TYR A 101 -5.76 -3.82 -0.24
C TYR A 101 -4.61 -3.06 0.40
N ASP A 102 -3.73 -2.48 -0.39
CA ASP A 102 -2.60 -1.70 0.15
C ASP A 102 -3.04 -0.37 0.81
N ALA A 103 -4.19 0.17 0.42
CA ALA A 103 -4.75 1.37 1.03
C ALA A 103 -6.27 1.26 1.19
N PRO A 104 -6.77 1.18 2.43
CA PRO A 104 -8.19 0.90 2.70
C PRO A 104 -9.13 2.09 2.43
N PHE A 105 -8.64 3.32 2.29
CA PHE A 105 -9.46 4.53 2.20
C PHE A 105 -9.66 5.07 0.77
N LYS A 106 -9.74 4.19 -0.22
CA LYS A 106 -9.82 4.55 -1.63
C LYS A 106 -10.92 5.58 -1.97
N TYR A 107 -12.08 5.47 -1.33
CA TYR A 107 -13.23 6.32 -1.66
C TYR A 107 -13.10 7.77 -1.20
N ILE A 108 -12.25 8.04 -0.22
CA ILE A 108 -12.08 9.36 0.36
C ILE A 108 -11.06 10.18 -0.44
N TYR A 109 -10.01 9.52 -0.97
CA TYR A 109 -8.83 10.21 -1.48
C TYR A 109 -8.61 10.11 -2.99
N GLN A 110 -9.43 9.36 -3.71
CA GLN A 110 -9.19 9.15 -5.15
C GLN A 110 -9.65 10.31 -6.02
N GLY A 111 -10.79 10.93 -5.71
CA GLY A 111 -11.33 12.04 -6.52
C GLY A 111 -11.45 11.72 -8.02
N GLY A 112 -11.72 10.44 -8.36
CA GLY A 112 -11.71 9.94 -9.73
C GLY A 112 -10.34 9.49 -10.25
N ASN A 113 -9.24 9.80 -9.54
CA ASN A 113 -7.90 9.34 -9.90
C ASN A 113 -7.73 7.84 -9.64
N VAL A 114 -6.88 7.20 -10.43
CA VAL A 114 -6.48 5.81 -10.23
C VAL A 114 -5.04 5.78 -9.73
N PHE A 115 -4.83 5.24 -8.54
CA PHE A 115 -3.50 5.10 -7.94
C PHE A 115 -2.88 3.76 -8.33
N LEU A 116 -1.74 3.81 -9.00
CA LEU A 116 -1.05 2.67 -9.60
C LEU A 116 0.30 2.45 -8.95
N ARG A 117 0.67 1.19 -8.79
CA ARG A 117 1.98 0.79 -8.30
C ARG A 117 2.58 -0.24 -9.25
N ALA A 118 3.72 0.09 -9.86
CA ALA A 118 4.57 -0.88 -10.52
C ALA A 118 5.49 -1.54 -9.48
N ILE A 119 5.52 -2.86 -9.48
CA ILE A 119 6.32 -3.69 -8.58
C ILE A 119 7.33 -4.42 -9.45
N LEU A 120 8.55 -3.88 -9.53
CA LEU A 120 9.65 -4.41 -10.35
C LEU A 120 10.52 -5.35 -9.52
N ALA A 121 10.81 -6.53 -10.02
CA ALA A 121 11.75 -7.46 -9.41
C ALA A 121 13.21 -7.07 -9.69
N LEU A 122 13.98 -6.84 -8.62
CA LEU A 122 15.41 -6.59 -8.71
C LEU A 122 16.23 -7.87 -8.68
N ASN A 123 15.65 -8.97 -8.22
CA ASN A 123 16.22 -10.31 -8.24
C ASN A 123 15.16 -11.33 -8.64
N GLU A 124 15.60 -12.56 -8.87
CA GLU A 124 14.74 -13.65 -9.26
C GLU A 124 13.67 -13.94 -8.19
N ASN A 125 12.41 -13.91 -8.58
CA ASN A 125 11.24 -14.09 -7.71
C ASN A 125 10.26 -15.13 -8.28
N ASN A 126 10.73 -16.05 -9.11
CA ASN A 126 9.91 -17.01 -9.84
C ASN A 126 9.23 -18.08 -8.95
N THR A 127 9.48 -18.07 -7.64
CA THR A 127 8.83 -18.94 -6.64
C THR A 127 7.79 -18.20 -5.79
N VAL A 128 7.63 -16.89 -6.04
CA VAL A 128 6.64 -16.04 -5.36
C VAL A 128 5.76 -15.37 -6.39
N TYR A 129 4.48 -15.66 -6.33
CA TYR A 129 3.52 -15.07 -7.26
C TYR A 129 2.59 -14.07 -6.58
N THR A 130 2.22 -13.05 -7.34
CA THR A 130 1.17 -12.10 -6.99
C THR A 130 -0.12 -12.52 -7.67
N GLN A 131 -1.19 -12.63 -6.92
CA GLN A 131 -2.53 -12.90 -7.41
C GLN A 131 -3.40 -11.68 -7.23
N VAL A 132 -4.09 -11.28 -8.30
CA VAL A 132 -5.13 -10.25 -8.31
C VAL A 132 -6.36 -10.85 -8.97
N GLU A 133 -7.44 -11.02 -8.20
CA GLU A 133 -8.64 -11.72 -8.66
C GLU A 133 -8.27 -13.15 -9.14
N ASP A 134 -8.56 -13.47 -10.39
CA ASP A 134 -8.25 -14.75 -11.06
C ASP A 134 -6.90 -14.79 -11.79
N LYS A 135 -6.17 -13.67 -11.82
CA LYS A 135 -4.88 -13.54 -12.49
C LYS A 135 -3.73 -13.72 -11.53
N THR A 136 -2.74 -14.49 -11.96
CA THR A 136 -1.49 -14.69 -11.24
C THR A 136 -0.30 -14.25 -12.08
N SER A 137 0.75 -13.74 -11.44
CA SER A 137 2.00 -13.37 -12.08
C SER A 137 3.18 -13.76 -11.21
N LEU A 138 4.19 -14.34 -11.84
CA LEU A 138 5.54 -14.53 -11.31
C LEU A 138 6.44 -13.41 -11.84
N LEU A 139 7.46 -13.05 -11.08
CA LEU A 139 8.41 -12.02 -11.48
C LEU A 139 9.82 -12.60 -11.56
N SER A 140 10.40 -12.59 -12.76
CA SER A 140 11.84 -12.73 -12.97
C SER A 140 12.53 -11.37 -12.86
N THR A 141 13.84 -11.35 -12.76
CA THR A 141 14.61 -10.10 -12.69
C THR A 141 14.31 -9.19 -13.88
N GLY A 142 13.84 -7.98 -13.60
CA GLY A 142 13.44 -7.02 -14.63
C GLY A 142 11.97 -7.06 -15.02
N ASP A 143 11.23 -8.09 -14.61
CA ASP A 143 9.78 -8.12 -14.77
C ASP A 143 9.11 -7.19 -13.78
N TYR A 144 7.96 -6.64 -14.19
CA TYR A 144 7.15 -5.83 -13.29
C TYR A 144 5.66 -6.14 -13.41
N ASN A 145 4.99 -5.99 -12.30
CA ASN A 145 3.53 -6.00 -12.22
C ASN A 145 3.02 -4.60 -11.91
N VAL A 146 1.93 -4.17 -12.56
CA VAL A 146 1.21 -2.98 -12.14
C VAL A 146 -0.14 -3.37 -11.57
N ILE A 147 -0.43 -2.85 -10.38
CA ILE A 147 -1.69 -3.01 -9.67
C ILE A 147 -2.29 -1.63 -9.32
N ARG A 148 -3.61 -1.57 -9.18
CA ARG A 148 -4.29 -0.44 -8.56
C ARG A 148 -4.26 -0.66 -7.05
N TYR A 149 -3.23 -0.15 -6.37
CA TYR A 149 -2.95 -0.56 -5.00
C TYR A 149 -4.04 -0.19 -3.98
N ASN A 150 -4.96 0.72 -4.34
CA ASN A 150 -6.12 1.06 -3.53
C ASN A 150 -7.35 0.22 -3.85
N GLU A 151 -7.42 -0.42 -5.04
CA GLU A 151 -8.63 -1.04 -5.55
C GLU A 151 -8.50 -2.54 -5.75
N ASP A 152 -7.29 -3.00 -6.10
CA ASP A 152 -7.07 -4.41 -6.39
C ASP A 152 -6.83 -5.18 -5.09
N TYR A 153 -7.78 -6.07 -4.76
CA TYR A 153 -7.59 -7.06 -3.72
C TYR A 153 -6.57 -8.08 -4.21
N HIS A 154 -5.43 -8.16 -3.55
CA HIS A 154 -4.33 -8.98 -4.02
C HIS A 154 -3.71 -9.81 -2.91
N CYS A 155 -3.11 -10.92 -3.31
CA CYS A 155 -2.43 -11.87 -2.46
C CYS A 155 -1.01 -12.08 -2.95
N VAL A 156 -0.09 -12.37 -2.04
CA VAL A 156 1.28 -12.75 -2.36
C VAL A 156 1.53 -14.13 -1.76
N HIS A 157 1.78 -15.11 -2.61
CA HIS A 157 1.96 -16.50 -2.22
C HIS A 157 3.31 -17.03 -2.66
N GLY A 158 3.76 -18.11 -2.02
CA GLY A 158 4.97 -18.81 -2.40
C GLY A 158 6.04 -18.82 -1.32
N SER A 159 7.23 -19.23 -1.70
CA SER A 159 8.38 -19.30 -0.80
C SER A 159 9.64 -18.86 -1.50
N ILE A 160 10.54 -18.23 -0.76
CA ILE A 160 11.88 -17.85 -1.22
C ILE A 160 12.87 -18.84 -0.60
N PRO A 161 13.96 -19.23 -1.30
CA PRO A 161 15.01 -20.07 -0.76
C PRO A 161 15.53 -19.55 0.57
N ALA A 162 15.98 -20.46 1.44
CA ALA A 162 16.60 -20.08 2.70
C ALA A 162 17.81 -19.15 2.43
N ASN A 163 17.99 -18.13 3.28
CA ASN A 163 19.03 -17.11 3.16
C ASN A 163 18.95 -16.21 1.91
N SER A 164 17.80 -16.12 1.28
CA SER A 164 17.51 -15.23 0.18
C SER A 164 16.39 -14.25 0.57
N ASN A 165 16.45 -13.03 0.04
CA ASN A 165 15.44 -12.01 0.21
C ASN A 165 14.75 -11.76 -1.13
N ARG A 166 13.48 -11.39 -1.08
CA ARG A 166 12.76 -10.82 -2.22
C ARG A 166 13.01 -9.33 -2.22
N ILE A 167 13.65 -8.81 -3.28
CA ILE A 167 14.00 -7.39 -3.41
C ILE A 167 13.25 -6.80 -4.58
N LEU A 168 12.45 -5.77 -4.31
CA LEU A 168 11.57 -5.12 -5.27
C LEU A 168 11.83 -3.62 -5.28
N LEU A 169 11.67 -3.01 -6.44
CA LEU A 169 11.50 -1.57 -6.59
C LEU A 169 10.01 -1.30 -6.81
N LYS A 170 9.39 -0.54 -5.92
CA LYS A 170 8.02 -0.10 -6.05
C LYS A 170 7.98 1.34 -6.54
N ILE A 171 7.34 1.56 -7.68
CA ILE A 171 7.22 2.83 -8.37
C ILE A 171 5.76 3.23 -8.42
N HIS A 172 5.45 4.47 -8.07
CA HIS A 172 4.07 4.93 -7.94
C HIS A 172 3.68 5.91 -9.03
N PHE A 173 2.45 5.75 -9.50
CA PHE A 173 1.84 6.59 -10.52
C PHE A 173 0.42 6.93 -10.17
N ILE A 174 -0.08 8.02 -10.76
CA ILE A 174 -1.50 8.36 -10.75
C ILE A 174 -1.95 8.52 -12.20
N ALA A 175 -3.03 7.84 -12.55
CA ALA A 175 -3.75 8.07 -13.78
C ALA A 175 -4.91 9.02 -13.50
N ILE A 176 -4.87 10.20 -14.10
CA ILE A 176 -5.81 11.30 -13.88
C ILE A 176 -6.76 11.35 -15.07
N PRO A 177 -8.08 11.17 -14.89
CA PRO A 177 -9.04 11.32 -15.97
C PRO A 177 -9.07 12.76 -16.51
N PRO A 178 -9.43 12.97 -17.79
CA PRO A 178 -9.34 14.27 -18.45
C PRO A 178 -10.19 15.37 -17.77
N ASP A 179 -11.30 15.00 -17.17
CA ASP A 179 -12.26 15.95 -16.57
C ASP A 179 -12.04 16.18 -15.06
N THR A 180 -10.93 15.72 -14.52
CA THR A 180 -10.63 15.88 -13.08
C THR A 180 -10.17 17.29 -12.76
N ASN A 181 -10.74 17.89 -11.72
CA ASN A 181 -10.26 19.16 -11.19
C ASN A 181 -8.80 19.05 -10.72
N PRO A 182 -7.86 19.84 -11.26
CA PRO A 182 -6.42 19.75 -10.92
C PRO A 182 -6.15 19.95 -9.42
N ILE A 183 -6.82 20.91 -8.78
CA ILE A 183 -6.63 21.20 -7.34
C ILE A 183 -7.06 19.99 -6.51
N TRP A 184 -8.18 19.36 -6.87
CA TRP A 184 -8.66 18.16 -6.19
C TRP A 184 -7.71 16.97 -6.39
N SER A 185 -7.19 16.82 -7.60
CA SER A 185 -6.21 15.78 -7.93
C SER A 185 -4.93 15.93 -7.11
N ASP A 186 -4.39 17.15 -7.02
CA ASP A 186 -3.18 17.45 -6.23
C ASP A 186 -3.42 17.25 -4.74
N PHE A 187 -4.59 17.63 -4.24
CA PHE A 187 -4.97 17.35 -2.85
C PHE A 187 -5.03 15.84 -2.56
N CYS A 188 -5.67 15.06 -3.42
CA CYS A 188 -5.75 13.61 -3.27
C CYS A 188 -4.35 12.96 -3.29
N ARG A 189 -3.47 13.42 -4.19
CA ARG A 189 -2.08 12.97 -4.24
C ARG A 189 -1.33 13.27 -2.95
N TYR A 190 -1.44 14.51 -2.45
CA TYR A 190 -0.81 14.93 -1.19
C TYR A 190 -1.27 14.06 -0.01
N ILE A 191 -2.57 13.88 0.15
CA ILE A 191 -3.13 13.05 1.23
C ILE A 191 -2.67 11.59 1.09
N ASN A 192 -2.74 11.03 -0.12
CA ASN A 192 -2.34 9.64 -0.35
C ASN A 192 -0.85 9.41 -0.03
N ASN A 193 0.02 10.33 -0.45
CA ASN A 193 1.45 10.22 -0.16
C ASN A 193 1.73 10.28 1.35
N ASN A 194 1.22 11.31 2.03
CA ASN A 194 1.42 11.46 3.47
C ASN A 194 0.82 10.28 4.27
N TRP A 195 -0.35 9.77 3.84
CA TRP A 195 -0.96 8.61 4.46
C TRP A 195 -0.11 7.34 4.26
N THR A 196 0.44 7.15 3.08
CA THR A 196 1.32 6.02 2.79
C THR A 196 2.56 6.03 3.69
N HIS A 197 3.24 7.16 3.80
CA HIS A 197 4.39 7.31 4.70
C HIS A 197 3.98 7.08 6.18
N PHE A 198 2.95 7.77 6.64
CA PHE A 198 2.45 7.66 8.01
C PHE A 198 2.06 6.22 8.37
N SER A 199 1.29 5.54 7.52
CA SER A 199 0.85 4.18 7.78
C SER A 199 2.01 3.20 7.88
N ARG A 200 3.05 3.36 7.05
CA ARG A 200 4.24 2.51 7.09
C ARG A 200 5.09 2.75 8.32
N GLU A 201 5.30 4.00 8.73
CA GLU A 201 5.99 4.30 9.98
C GLU A 201 5.23 3.74 11.20
N MET A 202 3.91 3.89 11.20
CA MET A 202 3.06 3.32 12.25
C MET A 202 3.18 1.80 12.31
N MET A 203 3.13 1.12 11.16
CA MET A 203 3.27 -0.34 11.09
C MET A 203 4.64 -0.79 11.58
N ARG A 204 5.72 -0.19 11.08
CA ARG A 204 7.08 -0.53 11.50
C ARG A 204 7.27 -0.47 13.01
N ASP A 205 6.88 0.66 13.61
CA ASP A 205 7.06 0.88 15.04
C ASP A 205 6.09 0.06 15.90
N SER A 206 4.99 -0.46 15.33
CA SER A 206 4.00 -1.28 16.04
C SER A 206 4.34 -2.78 16.05
N ILE A 207 5.16 -3.26 15.10
CA ILE A 207 5.53 -4.68 15.00
C ILE A 207 6.40 -5.11 16.19
N LYS A 208 7.38 -4.29 16.56
CA LYS A 208 8.30 -4.53 17.69
C LYS A 208 8.44 -3.27 18.53
N PRO A 209 7.46 -2.95 19.40
CA PRO A 209 7.54 -1.75 20.21
C PRO A 209 8.65 -1.89 21.27
N GLU A 210 9.67 -1.04 21.19
CA GLU A 210 10.76 -0.95 22.18
C GLU A 210 10.63 0.29 23.07
N THR A 211 9.72 1.20 22.70
CA THR A 211 9.51 2.47 23.39
C THR A 211 8.04 2.64 23.78
N VAL A 212 7.76 3.49 24.77
CA VAL A 212 6.38 3.85 25.14
C VAL A 212 5.58 4.37 23.94
N GLN A 213 6.23 5.14 23.06
CA GLN A 213 5.63 5.63 21.84
C GLN A 213 5.31 4.48 20.86
N GLY A 214 6.17 3.48 20.75
CA GLY A 214 5.93 2.27 19.96
C GLY A 214 4.71 1.49 20.45
N TYR A 215 4.59 1.28 21.76
CA TYR A 215 3.40 0.65 22.37
C TYR A 215 2.13 1.46 22.11
N PHE A 216 2.20 2.78 22.20
CA PHE A 216 1.05 3.64 21.87
C PHE A 216 0.64 3.50 20.40
N LYS A 217 1.60 3.49 19.46
CA LYS A 217 1.34 3.24 18.03
C LYS A 217 0.73 1.86 17.79
N GLN A 218 1.22 0.82 18.48
CA GLN A 218 0.63 -0.53 18.43
C GLN A 218 -0.85 -0.52 18.85
N TYR A 219 -1.17 0.16 19.95
CA TYR A 219 -2.57 0.32 20.39
C TYR A 219 -3.42 1.05 19.35
N LEU A 220 -2.91 2.11 18.73
CA LEU A 220 -3.63 2.83 17.68
C LEU A 220 -3.90 1.94 16.46
N VAL A 221 -2.93 1.13 16.03
CA VAL A 221 -3.10 0.17 14.93
C VAL A 221 -4.18 -0.87 15.27
N LEU A 222 -4.15 -1.43 16.49
CA LEU A 222 -5.16 -2.39 16.94
C LEU A 222 -6.56 -1.77 17.01
N ILE A 223 -6.70 -0.56 17.56
CA ILE A 223 -7.98 0.16 17.62
C ILE A 223 -8.48 0.48 16.22
N SER A 224 -7.61 0.95 15.31
CA SER A 224 -8.01 1.25 13.94
C SER A 224 -8.43 0.01 13.17
N GLY A 225 -7.74 -1.11 13.34
CA GLY A 225 -8.14 -2.41 12.78
C GLY A 225 -9.49 -2.89 13.33
N PHE A 226 -9.68 -2.82 14.64
CA PHE A 226 -10.96 -3.14 15.26
C PHE A 226 -12.09 -2.23 14.76
N THR A 227 -11.86 -0.93 14.71
CA THR A 227 -12.83 0.05 14.22
C THR A 227 -13.19 -0.22 12.77
N TRP A 228 -12.19 -0.49 11.92
CA TRP A 228 -12.41 -0.79 10.52
C TRP A 228 -13.25 -2.05 10.31
N ASN A 229 -12.91 -3.13 11.00
CA ASN A 229 -13.63 -4.41 10.91
C ASN A 229 -15.06 -4.32 11.46
N ASN A 230 -15.33 -3.36 12.34
CA ASN A 230 -16.64 -3.18 12.98
C ASN A 230 -17.34 -1.87 12.59
N ILE A 231 -16.88 -1.19 11.53
CA ILE A 231 -17.36 0.15 11.16
C ILE A 231 -18.88 0.22 11.00
N ASN A 232 -19.50 -0.80 10.42
CA ASN A 232 -20.95 -0.85 10.23
C ASN A 232 -21.69 -0.91 11.57
N ILE A 233 -21.20 -1.69 12.54
CA ILE A 233 -21.77 -1.81 13.87
C ILE A 233 -21.63 -0.48 14.62
N ILE A 234 -20.44 0.14 14.53
CA ILE A 234 -20.14 1.45 15.15
C ILE A 234 -21.08 2.52 14.58
N LEU A 235 -21.28 2.55 13.26
CA LEU A 235 -22.17 3.50 12.61
C LEU A 235 -23.64 3.27 13.01
N ILE A 236 -24.07 2.01 13.15
CA ILE A 236 -25.43 1.68 13.62
C ILE A 236 -25.63 2.17 15.05
N ILE A 237 -24.68 1.89 15.96
CA ILE A 237 -24.71 2.35 17.34
C ILE A 237 -24.75 3.89 17.40
N PHE A 238 -23.91 4.56 16.60
CA PHE A 238 -23.85 6.02 16.56
C PHE A 238 -25.16 6.63 16.04
N ALA A 239 -25.72 6.07 14.97
CA ALA A 239 -27.03 6.48 14.44
C ALA A 239 -28.16 6.28 15.49
N PHE A 240 -28.13 5.14 16.19
CA PHE A 240 -29.08 4.87 17.27
C PHE A 240 -28.96 5.90 18.41
N LEU A 241 -27.74 6.21 18.85
CA LEU A 241 -27.51 7.22 19.88
C LEU A 241 -28.02 8.61 19.44
N ILE A 242 -27.79 9.00 18.19
CA ILE A 242 -28.33 10.26 17.63
C ILE A 242 -29.86 10.25 17.70
N LEU A 243 -30.49 9.16 17.28
CA LEU A 243 -31.96 9.05 17.33
C LEU A 243 -32.50 9.13 18.76
N VAL A 244 -31.89 8.44 19.70
CA VAL A 244 -32.25 8.50 21.12
C VAL A 244 -32.08 9.92 21.65
N PHE A 245 -30.96 10.57 21.35
CA PHE A 245 -30.69 11.94 21.79
C PHE A 245 -31.69 12.94 21.18
N TRP A 246 -31.99 12.79 19.90
CA TRP A 246 -32.98 13.62 19.21
C TRP A 246 -34.39 13.42 19.76
N LYS A 247 -34.77 12.17 20.05
CA LYS A 247 -36.10 11.81 20.58
C LYS A 247 -36.18 11.88 22.11
N ARG A 248 -35.08 12.26 22.83
CA ARG A 248 -35.05 12.23 24.31
C ARG A 248 -36.23 12.88 25.01
N LYS A 249 -36.70 14.05 24.51
CA LYS A 249 -37.87 14.74 25.07
C LYS A 249 -39.19 13.96 24.88
N SER A 250 -39.32 13.29 23.75
CA SER A 250 -40.51 12.45 23.46
C SER A 250 -40.50 11.17 24.28
N ILE A 251 -39.32 10.55 24.43
CA ILE A 251 -39.11 9.36 25.27
C ILE A 251 -39.40 9.68 26.74
N ALA A 252 -38.89 10.79 27.24
CA ALA A 252 -39.13 11.23 28.60
C ALA A 252 -40.61 11.50 28.90
N LYS A 253 -41.32 12.13 27.93
CA LYS A 253 -42.79 12.33 28.01
C LYS A 253 -43.53 11.00 28.04
N TRP A 254 -43.13 10.02 27.23
CA TRP A 254 -43.74 8.71 27.18
C TRP A 254 -43.56 7.93 28.49
N ILE A 255 -42.34 7.91 29.06
CA ILE A 255 -42.01 7.28 30.34
C ILE A 255 -42.84 7.91 31.47
N ASN A 256 -42.91 9.26 31.53
CA ASN A 256 -43.69 9.97 32.55
C ASN A 256 -45.19 9.71 32.46
N ARG A 257 -45.74 9.50 31.25
CA ARG A 257 -47.13 9.10 31.10
C ARG A 257 -47.39 7.69 31.63
N ARG A 258 -46.48 6.76 31.36
CA ARG A 258 -46.60 5.36 31.80
C ARG A 258 -46.52 5.20 33.33
N ASN A 259 -45.71 6.03 33.96
CA ASN A 259 -45.57 6.05 35.44
C ASN A 259 -46.79 6.70 36.16
N LYS A 260 -47.64 7.47 35.44
CA LYS A 260 -48.85 8.03 35.99
C LYS A 260 -50.09 7.11 35.84
N LEU A 261 -49.94 6.02 35.13
CA LEU A 261 -50.99 5.00 34.86
C LEU A 261 -50.79 3.74 35.74
N LYS A 262 -49.74 3.72 36.52
CA LYS A 262 -49.52 2.76 37.64
C LYS A 262 -49.82 3.40 38.96
#